data_9d5337900566652db3d477be620e4fc6
#
_entry.id   9d5337900566652db3d477be620e4fc6
#
_cell.length_a   1.000
_cell.length_b   1.000
_cell.length_c   1.000
_cell.angle_alpha   90.00
_cell.angle_beta   90.00
_cell.angle_gamma   90.00
#
_symmetry.space_group_name_H-M   'P 1'
#
loop_
_entity.id
_entity.type
_entity.pdbx_description
1 polymer ?
#
loop_
_entity_poly.entity_id
_entity_poly.type
_entity_poly.pdbx_seq_one_letter_code
_entity_poly.pdbx_strand_id
1 'polypeptide(L)'
;MMSFESKVIESTVFKLINGQDYRSEVVNAINVQFLDFSVKFFKEIIQAKLEDKEMDLSWYENNFILNKNLNLDDIAIYAGMNKKTITNIHGGATRKIVLDVAKDNFEYLSNLVKELEDNNDNSLNIQIKLAYNNVSVELTLTESLIVINALATKKIAIRGGAWSSIGKKVEKPLMIELCKLCKVPKTSINSDIFKKDGALDFDREVDFTLYSQTGKEIRCEVKLMGKGNPESADTVIARDSNIFVADTLSEQNKNQLNSLNVKWLELKNHTKEEIVNNFYKILNDLQIENNK
;
A
#
# COMPACT_ATOMS: atom_id res chain seq x y z
N MET A 1 17.06 -11.39 10.85
CA MET A 1 15.64 -11.81 10.94
C MET A 1 14.90 -11.13 9.81
N MET A 2 14.16 -11.86 8.99
CA MET A 2 13.43 -11.31 7.85
C MET A 2 12.32 -10.39 8.35
N SER A 3 12.11 -9.23 7.70
CA SER A 3 11.03 -8.32 8.09
C SER A 3 9.67 -8.99 7.83
N PHE A 4 8.64 -8.60 8.58
CA PHE A 4 7.29 -9.10 8.33
C PHE A 4 6.83 -8.80 6.90
N GLU A 5 7.16 -7.63 6.39
CA GLU A 5 6.83 -7.22 5.02
C GLU A 5 7.46 -8.14 3.98
N SER A 6 8.73 -8.54 4.15
CA SER A 6 9.40 -9.51 3.26
C SER A 6 8.68 -10.85 3.23
N LYS A 7 8.19 -11.32 4.39
CA LYS A 7 7.40 -12.57 4.47
C LYS A 7 6.07 -12.47 3.72
N VAL A 8 5.38 -11.33 3.81
CA VAL A 8 4.14 -11.10 3.06
C VAL A 8 4.40 -11.11 1.55
N ILE A 9 5.47 -10.45 1.10
CA ILE A 9 5.84 -10.43 -0.32
C ILE A 9 6.15 -11.84 -0.82
N GLU A 10 6.97 -12.60 -0.10
CA GLU A 10 7.31 -13.99 -0.47
C GLU A 10 6.07 -14.90 -0.49
N SER A 11 5.22 -14.81 0.53
CA SER A 11 3.97 -15.58 0.58
C SER A 11 3.04 -15.20 -0.58
N THR A 12 2.96 -13.92 -0.92
CA THR A 12 2.17 -13.44 -2.05
C THR A 12 2.70 -13.99 -3.38
N VAL A 13 4.01 -13.92 -3.63
CA VAL A 13 4.65 -14.47 -4.83
C VAL A 13 4.42 -15.98 -4.90
N PHE A 14 4.62 -16.70 -3.80
CA PHE A 14 4.37 -18.15 -3.73
C PHE A 14 2.93 -18.50 -4.12
N LYS A 15 1.93 -17.80 -3.54
CA LYS A 15 0.52 -18.03 -3.86
C LYS A 15 0.20 -17.72 -5.32
N LEU A 16 0.71 -16.62 -5.87
CA LEU A 16 0.49 -16.24 -7.26
C LEU A 16 1.04 -17.28 -8.24
N ILE A 17 2.26 -17.78 -8.02
CA ILE A 17 2.88 -18.82 -8.87
C ILE A 17 2.14 -20.16 -8.78
N ASN A 18 1.45 -20.43 -7.68
CA ASN A 18 0.63 -21.61 -7.52
C ASN A 18 -0.85 -21.38 -7.88
N GLY A 19 -1.20 -20.27 -8.52
CA GLY A 19 -2.55 -19.92 -8.92
C GLY A 19 -3.54 -19.69 -7.78
N GLN A 20 -3.02 -19.48 -6.57
CA GLN A 20 -3.79 -19.35 -5.34
C GLN A 20 -4.19 -17.89 -5.05
N ASP A 21 -5.19 -17.73 -4.20
CA ASP A 21 -5.64 -16.41 -3.76
C ASP A 21 -4.66 -15.81 -2.73
N TYR A 22 -4.03 -14.70 -3.07
CA TYR A 22 -3.08 -13.98 -2.23
C TYR A 22 -3.71 -12.88 -1.37
N ARG A 23 -4.99 -12.57 -1.55
CA ARG A 23 -5.65 -11.40 -0.90
C ARG A 23 -5.59 -11.46 0.63
N SER A 24 -5.60 -12.66 1.21
CA SER A 24 -5.40 -12.84 2.65
C SER A 24 -4.06 -12.28 3.14
N GLU A 25 -2.99 -12.34 2.33
CA GLU A 25 -1.67 -11.82 2.70
C GLU A 25 -1.68 -10.29 2.79
N VAL A 26 -2.40 -9.64 1.88
CA VAL A 26 -2.58 -8.18 1.92
C VAL A 26 -3.37 -7.76 3.17
N VAL A 27 -4.43 -8.50 3.50
CA VAL A 27 -5.22 -8.25 4.73
C VAL A 27 -4.37 -8.44 5.99
N ASN A 28 -3.54 -9.48 6.03
CA ASN A 28 -2.60 -9.71 7.13
C ASN A 28 -1.61 -8.55 7.27
N ALA A 29 -1.06 -8.06 6.16
CA ALA A 29 -0.16 -6.90 6.18
C ALA A 29 -0.84 -5.63 6.71
N ILE A 30 -2.08 -5.38 6.32
CA ILE A 30 -2.88 -4.27 6.85
C ILE A 30 -3.02 -4.38 8.36
N ASN A 31 -3.39 -5.56 8.86
CA ASN A 31 -3.58 -5.78 10.29
C ASN A 31 -2.29 -5.59 11.09
N VAL A 32 -1.16 -6.09 10.58
CA VAL A 32 0.14 -5.92 11.27
C VAL A 32 0.58 -4.47 11.29
N GLN A 33 0.51 -3.76 10.16
CA GLN A 33 0.85 -2.33 10.12
C GLN A 33 -0.03 -1.51 11.07
N PHE A 34 -1.31 -1.85 11.16
CA PHE A 34 -2.23 -1.19 12.09
C PHE A 34 -1.89 -1.49 13.55
N LEU A 35 -1.59 -2.74 13.89
CA LEU A 35 -1.19 -3.11 15.25
C LEU A 35 0.13 -2.45 15.66
N ASP A 36 1.13 -2.41 14.76
CA ASP A 36 2.39 -1.71 15.02
C ASP A 36 2.17 -0.21 15.31
N PHE A 37 1.34 0.44 14.52
CA PHE A 37 0.97 1.83 14.78
C PHE A 37 0.27 1.97 16.13
N SER A 38 -0.72 1.14 16.41
CA SER A 38 -1.51 1.20 17.64
C SER A 38 -0.64 1.02 18.88
N VAL A 39 0.30 0.08 18.86
CA VAL A 39 1.23 -0.15 19.98
C VAL A 39 2.13 1.06 20.19
N LYS A 40 2.68 1.66 19.14
CA LYS A 40 3.52 2.87 19.25
C LYS A 40 2.70 4.04 19.80
N PHE A 41 1.53 4.28 19.23
CA PHE A 41 0.64 5.36 19.66
C PHE A 41 0.23 5.21 21.12
N PHE A 42 -0.17 4.02 21.56
CA PHE A 42 -0.48 3.78 22.98
C PHE A 42 0.71 3.99 23.92
N LYS A 43 1.92 3.65 23.51
CA LYS A 43 3.12 3.94 24.31
C LYS A 43 3.34 5.43 24.50
N GLU A 44 3.14 6.24 23.44
CA GLU A 44 3.23 7.71 23.51
C GLU A 44 2.19 8.28 24.47
N ILE A 45 0.95 7.77 24.43
CA ILE A 45 -0.13 8.15 25.35
C ILE A 45 0.22 7.81 26.81
N ILE A 46 0.68 6.58 27.05
CA ILE A 46 1.08 6.14 28.40
C ILE A 46 2.23 7.01 28.93
N GLN A 47 3.23 7.30 28.09
CA GLN A 47 4.37 8.13 28.47
C GLN A 47 3.93 9.55 28.88
N ALA A 48 3.02 10.16 28.12
CA ALA A 48 2.50 11.48 28.45
C ALA A 48 1.75 11.50 29.78
N LYS A 49 0.93 10.49 30.05
CA LYS A 49 0.22 10.35 31.34
C LYS A 49 1.18 10.16 32.51
N LEU A 50 2.27 9.42 32.32
CA LEU A 50 3.29 9.20 33.36
C LEU A 50 4.10 10.46 33.66
N GLU A 51 4.21 11.39 32.75
CA GLU A 51 4.89 12.66 32.95
C GLU A 51 3.99 13.71 33.60
N ASP A 52 2.87 13.30 34.19
CA ASP A 52 1.85 14.17 34.80
C ASP A 52 1.35 15.29 33.89
N LYS A 53 1.38 15.05 32.60
CA LYS A 53 0.82 15.97 31.61
C LYS A 53 -0.67 15.74 31.52
N GLU A 54 -1.42 16.79 31.76
CA GLU A 54 -2.84 16.78 31.44
C GLU A 54 -2.99 16.61 29.94
N MET A 55 -3.60 15.52 29.51
CA MET A 55 -3.77 15.18 28.10
C MET A 55 -5.09 15.78 27.56
N ASP A 56 -5.18 17.09 27.69
CA ASP A 56 -6.28 17.85 27.11
C ASP A 56 -6.16 17.97 25.57
N LEU A 57 -7.14 18.58 24.95
CA LEU A 57 -7.14 18.85 23.52
C LEU A 57 -5.94 19.69 23.08
N SER A 58 -5.48 20.62 23.92
CA SER A 58 -4.32 21.49 23.65
C SER A 58 -3.03 20.67 23.65
N TRP A 59 -2.88 19.72 24.59
CA TRP A 59 -1.75 18.80 24.59
C TRP A 59 -1.71 17.97 23.29
N TYR A 60 -2.87 17.42 22.87
CA TYR A 60 -2.95 16.63 21.65
C TYR A 60 -2.59 17.44 20.41
N GLU A 61 -3.13 18.65 20.29
CA GLU A 61 -2.82 19.57 19.20
C GLU A 61 -1.31 19.82 19.10
N ASN A 62 -0.66 20.19 20.21
CA ASN A 62 0.76 20.53 20.23
C ASN A 62 1.66 19.33 19.92
N ASN A 63 1.33 18.13 20.40
CA ASN A 63 2.17 16.95 20.24
C ASN A 63 1.97 16.23 18.90
N PHE A 64 0.80 16.32 18.28
CA PHE A 64 0.46 15.56 17.09
C PHE A 64 0.13 16.43 15.87
N ILE A 65 -0.59 17.52 16.03
CA ILE A 65 -0.99 18.38 14.90
C ILE A 65 0.10 19.41 14.57
N LEU A 66 0.62 20.10 15.57
CA LEU A 66 1.61 21.16 15.41
C LEU A 66 3.06 20.65 15.46
N ASN A 67 3.28 19.39 15.68
CA ASN A 67 4.61 18.80 15.84
C ASN A 67 5.39 18.85 14.50
N LYS A 68 6.46 19.66 14.49
CA LYS A 68 7.31 19.87 13.32
C LYS A 68 8.13 18.65 12.91
N ASN A 69 8.32 17.69 13.83
CA ASN A 69 9.09 16.46 13.59
C ASN A 69 8.27 15.36 12.92
N LEU A 70 6.94 15.47 12.91
CA LEU A 70 6.08 14.53 12.24
C LEU A 70 6.04 14.77 10.72
N ASN A 71 5.91 13.67 9.96
CA ASN A 71 5.66 13.76 8.54
C ASN A 71 4.21 14.18 8.26
N LEU A 72 3.94 14.62 7.03
CA LEU A 72 2.61 15.15 6.66
C LEU A 72 1.50 14.11 6.68
N ASP A 73 1.83 12.86 6.43
CA ASP A 73 0.84 11.77 6.46
C ASP A 73 0.38 11.52 7.90
N ASP A 74 1.30 11.51 8.86
CA ASP A 74 0.96 11.31 10.27
C ASP A 74 0.19 12.51 10.84
N ILE A 75 0.58 13.75 10.53
CA ILE A 75 -0.16 14.95 10.93
C ILE A 75 -1.62 14.88 10.46
N ALA A 76 -1.83 14.55 9.18
CA ALA A 76 -3.18 14.41 8.64
C ALA A 76 -3.98 13.32 9.38
N ILE A 77 -3.35 12.16 9.66
CA ILE A 77 -3.97 11.05 10.39
C ILE A 77 -4.39 11.46 11.79
N TYR A 78 -3.52 12.13 12.53
CA TYR A 78 -3.83 12.59 13.88
C TYR A 78 -4.93 13.67 13.89
N ALA A 79 -5.07 14.44 12.82
CA ALA A 79 -6.19 15.35 12.64
C ALA A 79 -7.49 14.67 12.15
N GLY A 80 -7.51 13.34 12.02
CA GLY A 80 -8.69 12.60 11.56
C GLY A 80 -8.88 12.55 10.05
N MET A 81 -7.85 12.90 9.26
CA MET A 81 -7.88 12.88 7.80
C MET A 81 -6.70 12.10 7.23
N ASN A 82 -6.76 11.72 5.96
CA ASN A 82 -5.60 11.20 5.23
C ASN A 82 -5.14 12.21 4.16
N LYS A 83 -3.85 12.23 3.87
CA LYS A 83 -3.23 13.16 2.92
C LYS A 83 -3.81 13.06 1.50
N LYS A 84 -4.25 11.86 1.07
CA LYS A 84 -4.90 11.68 -0.23
C LYS A 84 -6.21 12.47 -0.32
N THR A 85 -7.00 12.46 0.74
CA THR A 85 -8.24 13.26 0.83
C THR A 85 -7.90 14.74 0.75
N ILE A 86 -6.89 15.22 1.49
CA ILE A 86 -6.43 16.60 1.42
C ILE A 86 -6.00 16.98 0.00
N THR A 87 -5.21 16.12 -0.65
CA THR A 87 -4.77 16.34 -2.04
C THR A 87 -5.95 16.44 -3.00
N ASN A 88 -6.95 15.58 -2.87
CA ASN A 88 -8.13 15.57 -3.75
C ASN A 88 -9.00 16.81 -3.58
N ILE A 89 -9.11 17.34 -2.35
CA ILE A 89 -9.94 18.52 -2.06
C ILE A 89 -9.24 19.80 -2.48
N HIS A 90 -7.92 19.92 -2.23
CA HIS A 90 -7.16 21.16 -2.35
C HIS A 90 -6.21 21.19 -3.57
N GLY A 91 -6.24 20.19 -4.45
CA GLY A 91 -5.36 20.10 -5.61
C GLY A 91 -3.87 19.92 -5.27
N GLY A 92 -3.54 19.65 -3.99
CA GLY A 92 -2.17 19.46 -3.53
C GLY A 92 -2.10 19.17 -2.04
N ALA A 93 -0.91 18.78 -1.55
CA ALA A 93 -0.65 18.53 -0.13
C ALA A 93 0.71 19.08 0.27
N THR A 94 0.92 20.38 0.03
CA THR A 94 2.08 21.08 0.60
C THR A 94 2.00 21.10 2.12
N ARG A 95 3.13 21.32 2.82
CA ARG A 95 3.14 21.36 4.29
C ARG A 95 2.15 22.40 4.84
N LYS A 96 2.06 23.55 4.20
CA LYS A 96 1.12 24.61 4.60
C LYS A 96 -0.33 24.13 4.50
N ILE A 97 -0.73 23.61 3.34
CA ILE A 97 -2.10 23.08 3.11
C ILE A 97 -2.44 22.01 4.13
N VAL A 98 -1.54 21.03 4.35
CA VAL A 98 -1.79 19.93 5.30
C VAL A 98 -1.96 20.47 6.72
N LEU A 99 -1.13 21.42 7.16
CA LEU A 99 -1.23 22.00 8.50
C LEU A 99 -2.51 22.82 8.68
N ASP A 100 -2.88 23.64 7.69
CA ASP A 100 -4.09 24.48 7.76
C ASP A 100 -5.34 23.56 7.85
N VAL A 101 -5.45 22.58 6.95
CA VAL A 101 -6.57 21.63 6.94
C VAL A 101 -6.58 20.75 8.21
N ALA A 102 -5.41 20.34 8.72
CA ALA A 102 -5.32 19.55 9.93
C ALA A 102 -5.81 20.33 11.14
N LYS A 103 -5.49 21.61 11.26
CA LYS A 103 -6.00 22.49 12.32
C LYS A 103 -7.50 22.66 12.24
N ASP A 104 -8.03 23.01 11.07
CA ASP A 104 -9.46 23.20 10.87
C ASP A 104 -10.25 21.94 11.22
N ASN A 105 -9.78 20.78 10.77
CA ASN A 105 -10.45 19.52 11.07
C ASN A 105 -10.33 19.12 12.54
N PHE A 106 -9.20 19.40 13.18
CA PHE A 106 -9.02 19.16 14.60
C PHE A 106 -9.89 20.07 15.47
N GLU A 107 -10.04 21.35 15.11
CA GLU A 107 -10.95 22.29 15.76
C GLU A 107 -12.40 21.79 15.68
N TYR A 108 -12.83 21.34 14.49
CA TYR A 108 -14.15 20.75 14.32
C TYR A 108 -14.35 19.50 15.21
N LEU A 109 -13.37 18.59 15.21
CA LEU A 109 -13.40 17.40 16.08
C LEU A 109 -13.47 17.80 17.56
N SER A 110 -12.68 18.78 17.98
CA SER A 110 -12.65 19.27 19.36
C SER A 110 -14.01 19.84 19.81
N ASN A 111 -14.68 20.56 18.92
CA ASN A 111 -16.02 21.07 19.20
C ASN A 111 -17.06 19.95 19.35
N LEU A 112 -17.02 18.94 18.47
CA LEU A 112 -17.89 17.77 18.58
C LEU A 112 -17.66 17.00 19.89
N VAL A 113 -16.42 16.82 20.31
CA VAL A 113 -16.08 16.13 21.57
C VAL A 113 -16.65 16.91 22.77
N LYS A 114 -16.49 18.24 22.78
CA LYS A 114 -17.06 19.11 23.84
C LYS A 114 -18.58 19.03 23.88
N GLU A 115 -19.24 19.09 22.70
CA GLU A 115 -20.70 18.93 22.64
C GLU A 115 -21.17 17.58 23.19
N LEU A 116 -20.43 16.51 22.93
CA LEU A 116 -20.73 15.17 23.47
C LEU A 116 -20.52 15.10 24.98
N GLU A 117 -19.50 15.80 25.51
CA GLU A 117 -19.28 15.90 26.96
C GLU A 117 -20.41 16.69 27.65
N ASP A 118 -20.76 17.87 27.10
CA ASP A 118 -21.79 18.75 27.66
C ASP A 118 -23.19 18.13 27.62
N ASN A 119 -23.51 17.33 26.59
CA ASN A 119 -24.78 16.66 26.41
C ASN A 119 -24.85 15.26 27.05
N ASN A 120 -23.75 14.82 27.69
CA ASN A 120 -23.72 13.48 28.26
C ASN A 120 -24.52 13.42 29.56
N ASP A 121 -25.66 12.76 29.52
CA ASP A 121 -26.60 12.52 30.63
C ASP A 121 -26.02 11.61 31.75
N ASN A 122 -24.70 11.55 31.93
CA ASN A 122 -23.99 10.62 32.83
C ASN A 122 -24.31 9.13 32.62
N SER A 123 -25.00 8.81 31.52
CA SER A 123 -25.42 7.44 31.20
C SER A 123 -24.40 6.67 30.35
N LEU A 124 -23.54 7.38 29.59
CA LEU A 124 -22.48 6.77 28.77
C LEU A 124 -21.12 7.13 29.34
N ASN A 125 -20.41 6.13 29.86
CA ASN A 125 -19.01 6.26 30.26
C ASN A 125 -18.15 5.36 29.38
N ILE A 126 -17.35 5.96 28.49
CA ILE A 126 -16.34 5.24 27.70
C ILE A 126 -15.00 5.44 28.40
N GLN A 127 -14.43 4.36 28.91
CA GLN A 127 -13.15 4.40 29.58
C GLN A 127 -12.20 3.39 28.92
N ILE A 128 -11.09 3.88 28.37
CA ILE A 128 -10.01 3.05 27.85
C ILE A 128 -8.92 2.95 28.93
N LYS A 129 -8.60 1.72 29.32
CA LYS A 129 -7.52 1.43 30.23
C LYS A 129 -6.33 0.87 29.44
N LEU A 130 -5.19 1.55 29.53
CA LEU A 130 -3.94 1.13 28.90
C LEU A 130 -2.97 0.63 29.96
N ALA A 131 -2.38 -0.54 29.75
CA ALA A 131 -1.37 -1.11 30.65
C ALA A 131 -0.12 -1.49 29.86
N TYR A 132 1.05 -1.07 30.37
CA TYR A 132 2.36 -1.39 29.80
C TYR A 132 3.42 -1.40 30.91
N ASN A 133 4.28 -2.41 30.96
CA ASN A 133 5.36 -2.56 31.96
C ASN A 133 4.89 -2.34 33.40
N ASN A 134 3.82 -2.99 33.81
CA ASN A 134 3.22 -2.89 35.17
C ASN A 134 2.63 -1.50 35.51
N VAL A 135 2.54 -0.59 34.54
CA VAL A 135 1.88 0.71 34.69
C VAL A 135 0.54 0.65 33.98
N SER A 136 -0.47 1.21 34.60
CA SER A 136 -1.83 1.32 34.05
C SER A 136 -2.27 2.78 34.10
N VAL A 137 -2.77 3.27 32.97
CA VAL A 137 -3.37 4.59 32.83
C VAL A 137 -4.80 4.45 32.35
N GLU A 138 -5.67 5.32 32.81
CA GLU A 138 -7.05 5.39 32.37
C GLU A 138 -7.27 6.69 31.61
N LEU A 139 -7.96 6.60 30.47
CA LEU A 139 -8.26 7.74 29.62
C LEU A 139 -9.64 8.28 29.96
N THR A 140 -9.77 9.59 29.98
CA THR A 140 -11.08 10.28 30.06
C THR A 140 -11.91 10.00 28.81
N LEU A 141 -13.16 10.42 28.80
CA LEU A 141 -14.04 10.31 27.61
C LEU A 141 -13.40 11.02 26.41
N THR A 142 -13.00 12.27 26.58
CA THR A 142 -12.33 13.08 25.53
C THR A 142 -11.10 12.38 24.97
N GLU A 143 -10.19 11.96 25.84
CA GLU A 143 -8.98 11.25 25.45
C GLU A 143 -9.27 9.95 24.71
N SER A 144 -10.30 9.21 25.15
CA SER A 144 -10.75 7.97 24.52
C SER A 144 -11.29 8.21 23.11
N LEU A 145 -12.11 9.24 22.90
CA LEU A 145 -12.68 9.60 21.60
C LEU A 145 -11.59 10.04 20.60
N ILE A 146 -10.62 10.83 21.04
CA ILE A 146 -9.46 11.24 20.23
C ILE A 146 -8.66 10.01 19.78
N VAL A 147 -8.37 9.10 20.72
CA VAL A 147 -7.61 7.87 20.42
C VAL A 147 -8.35 6.99 19.43
N ILE A 148 -9.66 6.78 19.63
CA ILE A 148 -10.50 6.00 18.72
C ILE A 148 -10.48 6.60 17.31
N ASN A 149 -10.65 7.92 17.19
CA ASN A 149 -10.64 8.60 15.89
C ASN A 149 -9.28 8.47 15.17
N ALA A 150 -8.17 8.65 15.86
CA ALA A 150 -6.83 8.48 15.30
C ALA A 150 -6.59 7.04 14.81
N LEU A 151 -6.98 6.04 15.60
CA LEU A 151 -6.86 4.63 15.23
C LEU A 151 -7.73 4.27 14.01
N ALA A 152 -8.99 4.72 13.99
CA ALA A 152 -9.91 4.48 12.87
C ALA A 152 -9.37 5.08 11.56
N THR A 153 -8.94 6.34 11.61
CA THR A 153 -8.36 7.05 10.46
C THR A 153 -7.11 6.37 9.95
N LYS A 154 -6.21 5.94 10.84
CA LYS A 154 -5.00 5.21 10.46
C LYS A 154 -5.31 3.88 9.79
N LYS A 155 -6.29 3.13 10.30
CA LYS A 155 -6.71 1.87 9.69
C LYS A 155 -7.24 2.06 8.27
N ILE A 156 -8.04 3.10 8.04
CA ILE A 156 -8.56 3.45 6.71
C ILE A 156 -7.42 3.85 5.76
N ALA A 157 -6.47 4.67 6.22
CA ALA A 157 -5.32 5.09 5.43
C ALA A 157 -4.41 3.91 5.04
N ILE A 158 -4.09 3.02 5.98
CA ILE A 158 -3.31 1.80 5.72
C ILE A 158 -4.04 0.93 4.69
N ARG A 159 -5.35 0.68 4.87
CA ARG A 159 -6.15 -0.12 3.95
C ARG A 159 -6.16 0.47 2.54
N GLY A 160 -6.31 1.78 2.42
CA GLY A 160 -6.36 2.47 1.12
C GLY A 160 -5.04 2.38 0.34
N GLY A 161 -3.89 2.37 1.04
CA GLY A 161 -2.56 2.30 0.41
C GLY A 161 -1.99 0.89 0.23
N ALA A 162 -2.46 -0.09 1.02
CA ALA A 162 -1.82 -1.40 1.12
C ALA A 162 -1.83 -2.19 -0.21
N TRP A 163 -2.94 -2.18 -0.93
CA TRP A 163 -3.07 -2.88 -2.20
C TRP A 163 -2.06 -2.38 -3.24
N SER A 164 -1.97 -1.07 -3.40
CA SER A 164 -1.01 -0.46 -4.33
C SER A 164 0.44 -0.68 -3.87
N SER A 165 0.71 -0.52 -2.57
CA SER A 165 2.06 -0.68 -2.01
C SER A 165 2.58 -2.12 -2.12
N ILE A 166 1.75 -3.11 -1.75
CA ILE A 166 2.14 -4.53 -1.84
C ILE A 166 2.22 -4.95 -3.31
N GLY A 167 1.27 -4.51 -4.15
CA GLY A 167 1.31 -4.76 -5.58
C GLY A 167 2.68 -4.40 -6.16
N LYS A 168 3.10 -3.15 -6.02
CA LYS A 168 4.40 -2.68 -6.52
C LYS A 168 5.60 -3.47 -5.98
N LYS A 169 5.56 -3.88 -4.70
CA LYS A 169 6.66 -4.65 -4.09
C LYS A 169 6.70 -6.11 -4.53
N VAL A 170 5.60 -6.64 -5.05
CA VAL A 170 5.49 -8.03 -5.53
C VAL A 170 5.87 -8.15 -7.01
N GLU A 171 5.69 -7.11 -7.81
CA GLU A 171 5.90 -7.11 -9.28
C GLU A 171 7.27 -7.67 -9.68
N LYS A 172 8.34 -7.07 -9.20
CA LYS A 172 9.71 -7.50 -9.51
C LYS A 172 10.06 -8.90 -8.97
N PRO A 173 9.80 -9.24 -7.70
CA PRO A 173 10.02 -10.60 -7.19
C PRO A 173 9.26 -11.68 -7.95
N LEU A 174 8.02 -11.41 -8.37
CA LEU A 174 7.21 -12.33 -9.17
C LEU A 174 7.87 -12.62 -10.52
N MET A 175 8.28 -11.56 -11.25
CA MET A 175 8.97 -11.73 -12.53
C MET A 175 10.29 -12.47 -12.40
N ILE A 176 11.09 -12.17 -11.37
CA ILE A 176 12.34 -12.88 -11.09
C ILE A 176 12.07 -14.37 -10.87
N GLU A 177 11.04 -14.72 -10.12
CA GLU A 177 10.73 -16.12 -9.84
C GLU A 177 10.19 -16.85 -11.09
N LEU A 178 9.35 -16.23 -11.91
CA LEU A 178 8.93 -16.77 -13.22
C LEU A 178 10.13 -17.01 -14.14
N CYS A 179 11.05 -16.06 -14.22
CA CYS A 179 12.29 -16.20 -15.01
C CYS A 179 13.17 -17.35 -14.51
N LYS A 180 13.31 -17.53 -13.18
CA LYS A 180 14.05 -18.66 -12.59
C LYS A 180 13.40 -20.00 -12.95
N LEU A 181 12.09 -20.10 -12.84
CA LEU A 181 11.35 -21.32 -13.17
C LEU A 181 11.49 -21.73 -14.64
N CYS A 182 11.61 -20.75 -15.54
CA CYS A 182 11.88 -20.97 -16.97
C CYS A 182 13.37 -20.97 -17.32
N LYS A 183 14.28 -20.93 -16.32
CA LYS A 183 15.73 -20.91 -16.50
C LYS A 183 16.22 -19.80 -17.47
N VAL A 184 15.58 -18.63 -17.41
CA VAL A 184 16.04 -17.46 -18.17
C VAL A 184 17.41 -17.03 -17.66
N PRO A 185 18.44 -16.86 -18.53
CA PRO A 185 19.75 -16.42 -18.12
C PRO A 185 19.72 -15.03 -17.48
N LYS A 186 20.59 -14.81 -16.49
CA LYS A 186 20.69 -13.49 -15.83
C LYS A 186 21.09 -12.36 -16.81
N THR A 187 21.79 -12.70 -17.87
CA THR A 187 22.19 -11.77 -18.96
C THR A 187 20.99 -11.25 -19.75
N SER A 188 19.89 -12.01 -19.77
CA SER A 188 18.65 -11.61 -20.43
C SER A 188 17.67 -10.86 -19.50
N ILE A 189 18.09 -10.56 -18.27
CA ILE A 189 17.26 -9.89 -17.26
C ILE A 189 17.88 -8.53 -16.92
N ASN A 190 17.16 -7.45 -17.15
CA ASN A 190 17.52 -6.16 -16.59
C ASN A 190 16.85 -5.99 -15.23
N SER A 191 17.65 -6.12 -14.17
CA SER A 191 17.18 -5.96 -12.80
C SER A 191 17.49 -4.56 -12.23
N ASP A 192 18.11 -3.69 -13.02
CA ASP A 192 18.44 -2.34 -12.56
C ASP A 192 17.17 -1.51 -12.40
N ILE A 193 17.16 -0.71 -11.35
CA ILE A 193 16.10 0.28 -11.14
C ILE A 193 16.24 1.29 -12.28
N PHE A 194 15.18 1.44 -13.08
CA PHE A 194 15.13 2.42 -14.15
C PHE A 194 15.51 3.80 -13.60
N LYS A 195 16.68 4.30 -13.95
CA LYS A 195 17.04 5.69 -13.72
C LYS A 195 16.40 6.49 -14.84
N LYS A 196 15.43 7.37 -14.48
CA LYS A 196 14.93 8.39 -15.39
C LYS A 196 16.11 9.08 -16.06
N ASP A 197 16.30 8.85 -17.33
CA ASP A 197 17.18 9.68 -18.14
C ASP A 197 16.41 11.00 -18.33
N GLY A 198 16.93 12.10 -17.79
CA GLY A 198 16.20 13.38 -17.73
C GLY A 198 15.99 14.05 -19.10
N ALA A 199 16.23 13.32 -20.20
CA ALA A 199 16.12 13.81 -21.56
C ALA A 199 14.73 13.66 -22.22
N LEU A 200 13.86 12.80 -21.68
CA LEU A 200 12.49 12.60 -22.21
C LEU A 200 11.46 12.70 -21.10
N ASP A 201 10.59 13.69 -21.21
CA ASP A 201 9.51 14.01 -20.25
C ASP A 201 8.42 12.93 -20.16
N PHE A 202 8.52 11.84 -20.94
CA PHE A 202 7.52 10.80 -21.12
C PHE A 202 7.95 9.38 -20.76
N ASP A 203 9.21 9.19 -20.27
CA ASP A 203 9.65 7.86 -19.85
C ASP A 203 8.94 7.41 -18.59
N ARG A 204 8.06 6.43 -18.75
CA ARG A 204 7.33 5.82 -17.65
C ARG A 204 8.16 4.68 -17.04
N GLU A 205 8.09 4.57 -15.73
CA GLU A 205 8.65 3.45 -14.98
C GLU A 205 8.09 2.13 -15.50
N VAL A 206 8.97 1.25 -16.01
CA VAL A 206 8.63 -0.10 -16.44
C VAL A 206 8.90 -1.04 -15.27
N ASP A 207 7.97 -1.94 -14.98
CA ASP A 207 8.06 -2.81 -13.80
C ASP A 207 9.24 -3.80 -13.91
N PHE A 208 9.54 -4.28 -15.14
CA PHE A 208 10.61 -5.26 -15.39
C PHE A 208 10.97 -5.32 -16.89
N THR A 209 12.23 -5.54 -17.20
CA THR A 209 12.71 -5.61 -18.58
C THR A 209 13.47 -6.91 -18.83
N LEU A 210 13.21 -7.54 -19.97
CA LEU A 210 13.94 -8.69 -20.50
C LEU A 210 14.62 -8.31 -21.83
N TYR A 211 15.65 -9.07 -22.22
CA TYR A 211 16.31 -8.94 -23.51
C TYR A 211 16.12 -10.20 -24.35
N SER A 212 15.72 -10.02 -25.61
CA SER A 212 15.70 -11.11 -26.59
C SER A 212 17.13 -11.52 -26.98
N GLN A 213 17.27 -12.67 -27.65
CA GLN A 213 18.55 -13.15 -28.20
C GLN A 213 19.16 -12.16 -29.20
N THR A 214 18.33 -11.30 -29.82
CA THR A 214 18.77 -10.24 -30.74
C THR A 214 19.14 -8.93 -30.02
N GLY A 215 19.07 -8.90 -28.70
CA GLY A 215 19.32 -7.71 -27.88
C GLY A 215 18.15 -6.71 -27.85
N LYS A 216 16.97 -7.06 -28.37
CA LYS A 216 15.78 -6.22 -28.31
C LYS A 216 15.26 -6.17 -26.88
N GLU A 217 14.95 -4.97 -26.39
CA GLU A 217 14.32 -4.74 -25.10
C GLU A 217 12.84 -5.17 -25.11
N ILE A 218 12.46 -5.99 -24.15
CA ILE A 218 11.10 -6.52 -23.95
C ILE A 218 10.59 -6.01 -22.61
N ARG A 219 9.64 -5.10 -22.66
CA ARG A 219 9.03 -4.46 -21.48
C ARG A 219 7.96 -5.33 -20.89
N CYS A 220 8.06 -5.60 -19.59
CA CYS A 220 7.11 -6.41 -18.84
C CYS A 220 6.38 -5.54 -17.83
N GLU A 221 5.06 -5.64 -17.82
CA GLU A 221 4.21 -5.01 -16.83
C GLU A 221 3.51 -6.09 -16.00
N VAL A 222 3.45 -5.87 -14.69
CA VAL A 222 2.77 -6.75 -13.74
C VAL A 222 1.66 -5.97 -13.04
N LYS A 223 0.45 -6.53 -13.03
CA LYS A 223 -0.68 -5.94 -12.30
C LYS A 223 -1.41 -6.96 -11.47
N LEU A 224 -1.48 -6.69 -10.18
CA LEU A 224 -2.34 -7.43 -9.26
C LEU A 224 -3.72 -6.77 -9.28
N MET A 225 -4.59 -7.35 -10.09
CA MET A 225 -5.90 -6.80 -10.40
C MET A 225 -6.94 -7.39 -9.44
N GLY A 226 -7.20 -6.73 -8.33
CA GLY A 226 -8.33 -7.10 -7.49
C GLY A 226 -9.66 -6.91 -8.24
N LYS A 227 -10.68 -7.75 -7.98
CA LYS A 227 -12.03 -7.54 -8.50
C LYS A 227 -12.48 -6.10 -8.19
N GLY A 228 -12.77 -5.32 -9.23
CA GLY A 228 -13.33 -3.98 -9.11
C GLY A 228 -12.36 -2.82 -9.32
N ASN A 229 -11.16 -3.06 -9.87
CA ASN A 229 -10.31 -1.96 -10.31
C ASN A 229 -10.62 -1.63 -11.79
N PRO A 230 -11.47 -0.62 -12.08
CA PRO A 230 -11.85 -0.26 -13.45
C PRO A 230 -10.69 0.37 -14.26
N GLU A 231 -9.62 0.82 -13.56
CA GLU A 231 -8.45 1.47 -14.19
C GLU A 231 -7.55 0.46 -14.93
N SER A 232 -7.80 -0.84 -14.78
CA SER A 232 -6.94 -1.88 -15.35
C SER A 232 -6.97 -1.96 -16.87
N ALA A 233 -8.09 -1.60 -17.52
CA ALA A 233 -8.21 -1.58 -18.98
C ALA A 233 -7.40 -0.45 -19.61
N ASP A 234 -7.42 0.74 -19.01
CA ASP A 234 -6.73 1.93 -19.54
C ASP A 234 -5.21 1.87 -19.34
N THR A 235 -4.73 1.12 -18.34
CA THR A 235 -3.30 1.01 -18.04
C THR A 235 -2.52 0.24 -19.11
N VAL A 236 -3.12 -0.74 -19.78
CA VAL A 236 -2.47 -1.50 -20.85
C VAL A 236 -2.26 -0.64 -22.08
N ILE A 237 -3.26 0.18 -22.43
CA ILE A 237 -3.21 1.07 -23.60
C ILE A 237 -2.19 2.19 -23.40
N ALA A 238 -2.00 2.64 -22.17
CA ALA A 238 -1.12 3.77 -21.83
C ALA A 238 0.36 3.38 -21.67
N ARG A 239 0.70 2.08 -21.64
CA ARG A 239 2.07 1.59 -21.40
C ARG A 239 2.48 0.67 -22.52
N ASP A 240 3.53 1.04 -23.20
CA ASP A 240 4.14 0.29 -24.31
C ASP A 240 4.84 -0.97 -23.79
N SER A 241 4.03 -1.96 -23.35
CA SER A 241 4.48 -3.24 -22.81
C SER A 241 4.39 -4.35 -23.86
N ASN A 242 5.34 -5.28 -23.82
CA ASN A 242 5.38 -6.46 -24.67
C ASN A 242 4.78 -7.69 -23.97
N ILE A 243 4.94 -7.74 -22.65
CA ILE A 243 4.41 -8.79 -21.76
C ILE A 243 3.58 -8.14 -20.67
N PHE A 244 2.40 -8.68 -20.42
CA PHE A 244 1.52 -8.27 -19.34
C PHE A 244 1.20 -9.47 -18.44
N VAL A 245 1.56 -9.38 -17.16
CA VAL A 245 1.31 -10.44 -16.17
C VAL A 245 0.28 -9.94 -15.17
N ALA A 246 -0.79 -10.70 -14.97
CA ALA A 246 -1.83 -10.35 -14.02
C ALA A 246 -2.29 -11.57 -13.20
N ASP A 247 -2.83 -11.32 -12.00
CA ASP A 247 -3.50 -12.38 -11.24
C ASP A 247 -4.79 -12.83 -11.94
N THR A 248 -5.59 -11.88 -12.46
CA THR A 248 -6.83 -12.15 -13.21
C THR A 248 -6.98 -11.19 -14.37
N LEU A 249 -7.52 -11.67 -15.48
CA LEU A 249 -7.85 -10.88 -16.67
C LEU A 249 -9.32 -11.09 -17.06
N SER A 250 -10.03 -10.00 -17.34
CA SER A 250 -11.35 -10.11 -17.96
C SER A 250 -11.20 -10.45 -19.45
N GLU A 251 -12.25 -10.99 -20.08
CA GLU A 251 -12.25 -11.24 -21.52
C GLU A 251 -12.03 -9.94 -22.32
N GLN A 252 -12.53 -8.82 -21.84
CA GLN A 252 -12.27 -7.51 -22.45
C GLN A 252 -10.78 -7.15 -22.40
N ASN A 253 -10.11 -7.35 -21.25
CA ASN A 253 -8.67 -7.11 -21.14
C ASN A 253 -7.87 -8.03 -22.07
N LYS A 254 -8.21 -9.32 -22.15
CA LYS A 254 -7.56 -10.28 -23.06
C LYS A 254 -7.70 -9.85 -24.51
N ASN A 255 -8.91 -9.43 -24.91
CA ASN A 255 -9.17 -8.93 -26.29
C ASN A 255 -8.37 -7.67 -26.60
N GLN A 256 -8.26 -6.73 -25.65
CA GLN A 256 -7.43 -5.52 -25.79
C GLN A 256 -5.94 -5.88 -25.95
N LEU A 257 -5.41 -6.73 -25.06
CA LEU A 257 -4.03 -7.19 -25.13
C LEU A 257 -3.71 -7.87 -26.47
N ASN A 258 -4.62 -8.73 -26.93
CA ASN A 258 -4.49 -9.39 -28.23
C ASN A 258 -4.50 -8.38 -29.40
N SER A 259 -5.38 -7.37 -29.35
CA SER A 259 -5.45 -6.32 -30.40
C SER A 259 -4.19 -5.45 -30.45
N LEU A 260 -3.53 -5.26 -29.32
CA LEU A 260 -2.26 -4.52 -29.18
C LEU A 260 -1.02 -5.41 -29.43
N ASN A 261 -1.23 -6.70 -29.74
CA ASN A 261 -0.15 -7.69 -29.88
C ASN A 261 0.74 -7.82 -28.61
N VAL A 262 0.16 -7.57 -27.44
CA VAL A 262 0.83 -7.75 -26.15
C VAL A 262 0.60 -9.18 -25.67
N LYS A 263 1.67 -9.89 -25.36
CA LYS A 263 1.60 -11.23 -24.79
C LYS A 263 1.15 -11.12 -23.33
N TRP A 264 0.26 -11.98 -22.89
CA TRP A 264 -0.26 -11.92 -21.51
C TRP A 264 -0.21 -13.26 -20.80
N LEU A 265 -0.05 -13.20 -19.48
CA LEU A 265 -0.06 -14.33 -18.57
C LEU A 265 -1.05 -14.05 -17.43
N GLU A 266 -2.06 -14.90 -17.31
CA GLU A 266 -2.98 -14.92 -16.17
C GLU A 266 -2.52 -16.00 -15.18
N LEU A 267 -2.49 -15.67 -13.88
CA LEU A 267 -1.94 -16.58 -12.86
C LEU A 267 -3.03 -17.36 -12.13
N LYS A 268 -4.15 -16.72 -11.80
CA LYS A 268 -5.20 -17.32 -10.97
C LYS A 268 -5.90 -18.47 -11.68
N ASN A 269 -6.27 -19.50 -10.90
CA ASN A 269 -6.95 -20.69 -11.36
C ASN A 269 -6.12 -21.57 -12.34
N HIS A 270 -4.82 -21.31 -12.45
CA HIS A 270 -3.87 -22.16 -13.16
C HIS A 270 -2.95 -22.86 -12.18
N THR A 271 -2.55 -24.07 -12.48
CA THR A 271 -1.50 -24.76 -11.74
C THR A 271 -0.13 -24.10 -12.00
N LYS A 272 0.81 -24.31 -11.10
CA LYS A 272 2.19 -23.84 -11.29
C LYS A 272 2.78 -24.31 -12.62
N GLU A 273 2.49 -25.56 -13.00
CA GLU A 273 2.99 -26.15 -14.26
C GLU A 273 2.39 -25.44 -15.48
N GLU A 274 1.09 -25.15 -15.47
CA GLU A 274 0.42 -24.40 -16.54
C GLU A 274 0.96 -22.98 -16.65
N ILE A 275 1.15 -22.28 -15.52
CA ILE A 275 1.74 -20.93 -15.48
C ILE A 275 3.13 -20.94 -16.12
N VAL A 276 3.99 -21.86 -15.70
CA VAL A 276 5.34 -22.00 -16.23
C VAL A 276 5.33 -22.33 -17.72
N ASN A 277 4.45 -23.25 -18.17
CA ASN A 277 4.32 -23.62 -19.58
C ASN A 277 3.84 -22.43 -20.44
N ASN A 278 2.87 -21.67 -19.94
CA ASN A 278 2.35 -20.50 -20.65
C ASN A 278 3.40 -19.39 -20.71
N PHE A 279 4.12 -19.13 -19.64
CA PHE A 279 5.21 -18.15 -19.64
C PHE A 279 6.34 -18.57 -20.58
N TYR A 280 6.70 -19.84 -20.58
CA TYR A 280 7.68 -20.42 -21.51
C TYR A 280 7.31 -20.20 -22.99
N LYS A 281 6.04 -20.39 -23.36
CA LYS A 281 5.55 -20.08 -24.72
C LYS A 281 5.73 -18.61 -25.06
N ILE A 282 5.42 -17.70 -24.13
CA ILE A 282 5.60 -16.26 -24.30
C ILE A 282 7.09 -15.91 -24.54
N LEU A 283 8.00 -16.50 -23.77
CA LEU A 283 9.42 -16.29 -23.91
C LEU A 283 9.93 -16.73 -25.29
N ASN A 284 9.49 -17.90 -25.77
CA ASN A 284 9.84 -18.40 -27.10
C ASN A 284 9.29 -17.51 -28.23
N ASP A 285 8.04 -17.08 -28.13
CA ASP A 285 7.41 -16.18 -29.11
C ASP A 285 8.18 -14.85 -29.25
N LEU A 286 8.76 -14.38 -28.15
CA LEU A 286 9.55 -13.14 -28.10
C LEU A 286 11.05 -13.36 -28.23
N GLN A 287 11.49 -14.59 -28.55
CA GLN A 287 12.88 -14.98 -28.75
C GLN A 287 13.78 -14.66 -27.53
N ILE A 288 13.23 -14.82 -26.33
CA ILE A 288 14.00 -14.68 -25.10
C ILE A 288 14.63 -16.02 -24.76
N GLU A 289 15.95 -16.01 -24.50
CA GLU A 289 16.69 -17.22 -24.14
C GLU A 289 16.12 -17.85 -22.86
N ASN A 290 15.89 -19.14 -22.92
CA ASN A 290 15.39 -19.94 -21.80
C ASN A 290 15.82 -21.41 -21.99
N ASN A 291 15.97 -22.16 -20.92
CA ASN A 291 16.46 -23.53 -20.91
C ASN A 291 15.52 -24.46 -20.13
N LYS A 292 14.25 -24.45 -20.47
CA LYS A 292 13.31 -25.40 -19.87
C LYS A 292 13.59 -26.82 -20.25
#